data_6c8a80893be463b7495dbb58153904e8
#
_entry.id   6c8a80893be463b7495dbb58153904e8
#
_cell.length_a   1.000
_cell.length_b   1.000
_cell.length_c   1.000
_cell.angle_alpha   90.00
_cell.angle_beta   90.00
_cell.angle_gamma   90.00
#
_symmetry.space_group_name_H-M   'P 1'
#
loop_
_entity.id
_entity.type
_entity.pdbx_description
1 polymer ?
#
loop_
_entity_poly.entity_id
_entity_poly.type
_entity_poly.pdbx_seq_one_letter_code
_entity_poly.pdbx_strand_id
1 'polypeptide(L)'
;MNLKYTSIQICLTFALCFLFVDSTLAQQSWPEFRGPSADGHANEAKLPVEFDKSKISWETPIHGKGWSSPVIWDDQVWLTTATSNGKQMSVIHVDLESGKKLHDFVVFENEDPAFCHKRNSYASPTPAIEEGRLYAHFGSYGTACIDTKTAEVLWQRRDLPCDHFRGPASSPILFKNLLIVAFDGADFQYVAALNKETGETVWKKDRDIKYGTNNGDYKKAYGTGAIFEVDGKPMLIYPSAVATIAYDPMTGDQRWIVYHEGMNASAKPLMTDDGLVIVSNGQGKLLAIDPKGKGDISKANVRWQLSKAAPKKASPILVAGKMYTADDKGIMSCVDVTSGTPIWNKRVGGTYAASPIFADGKLYFFSVQGKIHVLNPGEKFDVVNEATLGDGFNASPAVAGNKLILRSTSKLYCLEN
;
A
#
# COMPACT_ATOMS: atom_id res chain seq x y z
N MET A 1 89.19 -17.01 -26.41
CA MET A 1 88.20 -17.33 -25.35
C MET A 1 87.20 -16.20 -25.36
N ASN A 2 86.12 -16.36 -26.17
CA ASN A 2 85.10 -15.31 -26.42
C ASN A 2 83.85 -15.61 -25.63
N LEU A 3 83.56 -14.78 -24.65
CA LEU A 3 82.28 -14.80 -23.95
C LEU A 3 81.24 -13.99 -24.77
N LYS A 4 80.14 -14.65 -25.16
CA LYS A 4 78.95 -14.03 -25.72
C LYS A 4 78.00 -13.67 -24.59
N TYR A 5 77.68 -12.37 -24.42
CA TYR A 5 76.56 -11.89 -23.58
C TYR A 5 75.28 -11.99 -24.37
N THR A 6 74.32 -12.74 -23.84
CA THR A 6 72.91 -12.83 -24.34
C THR A 6 72.07 -11.88 -23.52
N SER A 7 71.55 -10.84 -24.16
CA SER A 7 70.64 -9.89 -23.57
C SER A 7 69.20 -10.48 -23.57
N ILE A 8 68.61 -10.65 -22.40
CA ILE A 8 67.22 -11.02 -22.25
C ILE A 8 66.37 -9.74 -22.17
N GLN A 9 65.58 -9.44 -23.20
CA GLN A 9 64.54 -8.40 -23.15
C GLN A 9 63.29 -8.96 -22.49
N ILE A 10 62.97 -8.41 -21.32
CA ILE A 10 61.69 -8.67 -20.63
C ILE A 10 60.63 -7.68 -21.16
N CYS A 11 59.69 -8.15 -21.97
CA CYS A 11 58.52 -7.40 -22.36
C CYS A 11 57.50 -7.43 -21.16
N LEU A 12 57.36 -6.31 -20.45
CA LEU A 12 56.28 -6.11 -19.51
C LEU A 12 55.02 -5.68 -20.29
N THR A 13 54.10 -6.59 -20.48
CA THR A 13 52.73 -6.28 -20.95
C THR A 13 51.90 -5.81 -19.79
N PHE A 14 51.63 -4.51 -19.71
CA PHE A 14 50.61 -3.94 -18.79
C PHE A 14 49.20 -4.31 -19.31
N ALA A 15 48.55 -5.28 -18.69
CA ALA A 15 47.13 -5.53 -18.90
C ALA A 15 46.35 -4.47 -18.12
N LEU A 16 45.78 -3.49 -18.82
CA LEU A 16 44.85 -2.54 -18.27
C LEU A 16 43.49 -3.26 -18.06
N CYS A 17 43.23 -3.76 -16.83
CA CYS A 17 41.90 -4.21 -16.45
C CYS A 17 40.99 -2.99 -16.31
N PHE A 18 40.16 -2.72 -17.32
CA PHE A 18 38.98 -1.86 -17.15
C PHE A 18 38.00 -2.57 -16.23
N LEU A 19 37.95 -2.16 -14.97
CA LEU A 19 36.84 -2.45 -14.09
C LEU A 19 35.64 -1.66 -14.64
N PHE A 20 34.81 -2.32 -15.41
CA PHE A 20 33.45 -1.85 -15.62
C PHE A 20 32.75 -1.93 -14.25
N VAL A 21 32.64 -0.81 -13.56
CA VAL A 21 31.68 -0.65 -12.48
C VAL A 21 30.33 -0.62 -13.16
N ASP A 22 29.68 -1.78 -13.28
CA ASP A 22 28.26 -1.84 -13.54
C ASP A 22 27.60 -1.14 -12.35
N SER A 23 27.29 0.15 -12.52
CA SER A 23 26.33 0.82 -11.67
C SER A 23 24.98 0.19 -12.00
N THR A 24 24.65 -0.91 -11.34
CA THR A 24 23.27 -1.36 -11.26
C THR A 24 22.50 -0.22 -10.61
N LEU A 25 21.82 0.58 -11.43
CA LEU A 25 20.83 1.52 -10.95
C LEU A 25 19.89 0.70 -10.04
N ALA A 26 19.85 1.03 -8.77
CA ALA A 26 18.94 0.35 -7.86
C ALA A 26 17.54 0.45 -8.48
N GLN A 27 16.90 -0.68 -8.68
CA GLN A 27 15.58 -0.77 -9.28
C GLN A 27 14.63 0.18 -8.54
N GLN A 28 14.09 1.15 -9.26
CA GLN A 28 13.13 2.10 -8.72
C GLN A 28 11.77 1.41 -8.69
N SER A 29 11.35 0.90 -7.54
CA SER A 29 10.08 0.19 -7.45
C SER A 29 9.26 0.60 -6.23
N TRP A 30 7.97 0.76 -6.45
CA TRP A 30 6.92 0.91 -5.44
C TRP A 30 5.77 -0.04 -5.82
N PRO A 31 5.96 -1.36 -5.64
CA PRO A 31 5.22 -2.38 -6.38
C PRO A 31 3.80 -2.62 -5.90
N GLU A 32 3.46 -2.17 -4.69
CA GLU A 32 2.14 -2.38 -4.10
C GLU A 32 1.74 -1.23 -3.16
N PHE A 33 0.56 -1.34 -2.58
CA PHE A 33 0.08 -0.39 -1.57
C PHE A 33 1.07 -0.27 -0.41
N ARG A 34 1.64 0.93 -0.23
CA ARG A 34 2.66 1.32 0.74
C ARG A 34 4.09 0.83 0.44
N GLY A 35 4.37 0.49 -0.82
CA GLY A 35 5.72 0.25 -1.31
C GLY A 35 6.30 -1.13 -1.05
N PRO A 36 7.60 -1.31 -1.29
CA PRO A 36 8.25 -2.62 -1.32
C PRO A 36 8.21 -3.37 0.02
N SER A 37 8.25 -2.65 1.13
CA SER A 37 8.10 -3.23 2.48
C SER A 37 6.66 -3.18 2.98
N ALA A 38 5.73 -2.66 2.16
CA ALA A 38 4.31 -2.53 2.48
C ALA A 38 3.99 -1.69 3.73
N ASP A 39 4.91 -0.86 4.19
CA ASP A 39 4.87 -0.11 5.44
C ASP A 39 4.96 1.42 5.27
N GLY A 40 5.27 1.91 4.04
CA GLY A 40 5.39 3.32 3.71
C GLY A 40 6.79 3.91 3.91
N HIS A 41 7.81 3.09 4.08
CA HIS A 41 9.19 3.54 4.18
C HIS A 41 9.85 3.68 2.81
N ALA A 42 10.58 4.79 2.65
CA ALA A 42 11.45 5.10 1.52
C ALA A 42 12.76 5.73 2.07
N ASN A 43 13.46 4.98 2.92
CA ASN A 43 14.54 5.49 3.76
C ASN A 43 15.66 6.20 2.98
N GLU A 44 16.01 5.69 1.79
CA GLU A 44 17.09 6.22 0.95
C GLU A 44 16.65 7.41 0.08
N ALA A 45 15.35 7.70 0.01
CA ALA A 45 14.81 8.74 -0.86
C ALA A 45 14.95 10.11 -0.23
N LYS A 46 15.55 11.06 -0.95
CA LYS A 46 15.68 12.47 -0.58
C LYS A 46 14.53 13.27 -1.18
N LEU A 47 13.38 13.24 -0.53
CA LEU A 47 12.17 13.88 -1.01
C LEU A 47 12.14 15.38 -0.71
N PRO A 48 11.46 16.20 -1.53
CA PRO A 48 11.29 17.61 -1.25
C PRO A 48 10.52 17.83 0.06
N VAL A 49 10.93 18.81 0.83
CA VAL A 49 10.21 19.28 2.01
C VAL A 49 9.32 20.47 1.68
N GLU A 50 9.58 21.17 0.57
CA GLU A 50 8.79 22.25 0.01
C GLU A 50 7.94 21.72 -1.14
N PHE A 51 6.75 22.31 -1.31
CA PHE A 51 5.74 21.84 -2.28
C PHE A 51 5.23 22.99 -3.16
N ASP A 52 6.11 23.85 -3.54
CA ASP A 52 5.83 24.91 -4.51
C ASP A 52 5.99 24.42 -5.97
N LYS A 53 5.65 25.29 -6.91
CA LYS A 53 5.70 24.93 -8.33
C LYS A 53 7.09 24.57 -8.84
N SER A 54 8.16 25.03 -8.19
CA SER A 54 9.54 24.74 -8.60
C SER A 54 9.95 23.28 -8.33
N LYS A 55 9.23 22.60 -7.44
CA LYS A 55 9.43 21.20 -7.09
C LYS A 55 8.60 20.24 -7.93
N ILE A 56 7.69 20.74 -8.76
CA ILE A 56 6.86 19.92 -9.65
C ILE A 56 7.59 19.72 -10.95
N SER A 57 8.13 18.52 -11.18
CA SER A 57 8.77 18.14 -12.45
C SER A 57 7.74 17.98 -13.56
N TRP A 58 6.59 17.38 -13.23
CA TRP A 58 5.46 17.29 -14.13
C TRP A 58 4.14 17.10 -13.38
N GLU A 59 3.04 17.45 -14.05
CA GLU A 59 1.68 17.12 -13.61
C GLU A 59 0.87 16.56 -14.78
N THR A 60 0.09 15.52 -14.53
CA THR A 60 -0.70 14.81 -15.55
C THR A 60 -2.16 14.73 -15.13
N PRO A 61 -3.11 15.23 -15.93
CA PRO A 61 -4.53 15.09 -15.67
C PRO A 61 -4.97 13.63 -15.71
N ILE A 62 -5.70 13.20 -14.66
CA ILE A 62 -6.27 11.86 -14.52
C ILE A 62 -7.79 11.96 -14.54
N HIS A 63 -8.42 11.28 -15.49
CA HIS A 63 -9.87 11.30 -15.63
C HIS A 63 -10.57 10.39 -14.62
N GLY A 64 -11.88 10.55 -14.49
CA GLY A 64 -12.73 9.70 -13.66
C GLY A 64 -12.55 9.94 -12.17
N LYS A 65 -12.76 8.89 -11.39
CA LYS A 65 -12.63 8.91 -9.93
C LYS A 65 -11.93 7.65 -9.46
N GLY A 66 -10.82 7.80 -8.73
CA GLY A 66 -10.07 6.68 -8.18
C GLY A 66 -9.25 7.08 -6.96
N TRP A 67 -9.18 6.20 -5.97
CA TRP A 67 -8.37 6.36 -4.75
C TRP A 67 -7.18 5.40 -4.69
N SER A 68 -6.95 4.60 -5.74
CA SER A 68 -5.76 3.76 -5.83
C SER A 68 -4.50 4.61 -5.73
N SER A 69 -3.53 4.14 -4.94
CA SER A 69 -2.19 4.70 -4.98
C SER A 69 -1.53 4.39 -6.32
N PRO A 70 -0.59 5.23 -6.80
CA PRO A 70 0.29 4.83 -7.89
C PRO A 70 1.15 3.64 -7.46
N VAL A 71 1.46 2.75 -8.40
CA VAL A 71 2.51 1.74 -8.26
C VAL A 71 3.56 1.98 -9.33
N ILE A 72 4.81 1.66 -9.01
CA ILE A 72 5.96 2.00 -9.85
C ILE A 72 6.83 0.77 -10.03
N TRP A 73 7.27 0.55 -11.27
CA TRP A 73 8.27 -0.43 -11.64
C TRP A 73 9.15 0.15 -12.74
N ASP A 74 10.41 0.38 -12.43
CA ASP A 74 11.36 1.11 -13.27
C ASP A 74 10.83 2.49 -13.69
N ASP A 75 10.65 2.76 -14.98
CA ASP A 75 10.14 4.00 -15.55
C ASP A 75 8.61 4.09 -15.66
N GLN A 76 7.89 3.09 -15.15
CA GLN A 76 6.45 2.94 -15.33
C GLN A 76 5.69 3.31 -14.06
N VAL A 77 4.76 4.24 -14.17
CA VAL A 77 3.80 4.58 -13.12
C VAL A 77 2.41 4.11 -13.55
N TRP A 78 1.81 3.21 -12.77
CA TRP A 78 0.49 2.66 -13.06
C TRP A 78 -0.51 3.00 -11.97
N LEU A 79 -1.74 3.26 -12.35
CA LEU A 79 -2.86 3.50 -11.44
C LEU A 79 -4.18 3.06 -12.08
N THR A 80 -5.23 2.94 -11.26
CA THR A 80 -6.58 2.61 -11.71
C THR A 80 -7.49 3.82 -11.60
N THR A 81 -8.49 3.94 -12.48
CA THR A 81 -9.55 4.93 -12.40
C THR A 81 -10.89 4.31 -12.83
N ALA A 82 -11.99 4.99 -12.55
CA ALA A 82 -13.30 4.58 -13.01
C ALA A 82 -14.17 5.79 -13.32
N THR A 83 -15.15 5.64 -14.18
CA THR A 83 -16.21 6.65 -14.32
C THR A 83 -16.96 6.80 -12.99
N SER A 84 -17.47 7.98 -12.69
CA SER A 84 -18.14 8.27 -11.41
C SER A 84 -19.37 7.39 -11.17
N ASN A 85 -19.99 6.90 -12.22
CA ASN A 85 -21.12 5.97 -12.19
C ASN A 85 -20.68 4.49 -12.21
N GLY A 86 -19.38 4.16 -12.26
CA GLY A 86 -18.84 2.80 -12.24
C GLY A 86 -19.02 2.01 -13.52
N LYS A 87 -19.49 2.63 -14.61
CA LYS A 87 -19.72 1.91 -15.87
C LYS A 87 -18.45 1.47 -16.56
N GLN A 88 -17.36 2.25 -16.41
CA GLN A 88 -16.07 1.91 -16.97
C GLN A 88 -14.99 1.96 -15.90
N MET A 89 -14.15 0.96 -15.88
CA MET A 89 -13.00 0.81 -14.99
C MET A 89 -11.75 0.67 -15.83
N SER A 90 -10.81 1.59 -15.62
CA SER A 90 -9.64 1.76 -16.48
C SER A 90 -8.34 1.64 -15.71
N VAL A 91 -7.28 1.29 -16.42
CA VAL A 91 -5.90 1.45 -15.99
C VAL A 91 -5.22 2.55 -16.79
N ILE A 92 -4.31 3.25 -16.15
CA ILE A 92 -3.52 4.32 -16.75
C ILE A 92 -2.05 4.04 -16.50
N HIS A 93 -1.25 4.16 -17.54
CA HIS A 93 0.21 4.12 -17.52
C HIS A 93 0.76 5.50 -17.83
N VAL A 94 1.61 6.00 -16.96
CA VAL A 94 2.32 7.27 -17.10
C VAL A 94 3.82 7.00 -17.04
N ASP A 95 4.56 7.58 -17.95
CA ASP A 95 6.02 7.55 -17.95
C ASP A 95 6.55 8.35 -16.74
N LEU A 96 7.42 7.76 -15.95
CA LEU A 96 7.91 8.33 -14.68
C LEU A 96 8.71 9.61 -14.89
N GLU A 97 9.48 9.70 -15.98
CA GLU A 97 10.36 10.84 -16.23
C GLU A 97 9.63 12.03 -16.83
N SER A 98 8.75 11.79 -17.79
CA SER A 98 8.09 12.86 -18.55
C SER A 98 6.67 13.19 -18.09
N GLY A 99 6.04 12.32 -17.29
CA GLY A 99 4.62 12.44 -16.93
C GLY A 99 3.66 12.16 -18.10
N LYS A 100 4.14 11.72 -19.26
CA LYS A 100 3.30 11.44 -20.43
C LYS A 100 2.47 10.19 -20.20
N LYS A 101 1.15 10.27 -20.46
CA LYS A 101 0.31 9.07 -20.52
C LYS A 101 0.70 8.24 -21.74
N LEU A 102 1.12 7.00 -21.51
CA LEU A 102 1.48 6.04 -22.56
C LEU A 102 0.31 5.13 -22.88
N HIS A 103 -0.42 4.68 -21.86
CA HIS A 103 -1.63 3.89 -22.01
C HIS A 103 -2.75 4.42 -21.11
N ASP A 104 -3.98 4.36 -21.60
CA ASP A 104 -5.20 4.76 -20.89
C ASP A 104 -6.36 4.00 -21.53
N PHE A 105 -6.81 2.92 -20.90
CA PHE A 105 -7.81 2.02 -21.51
C PHE A 105 -8.74 1.39 -20.48
N VAL A 106 -9.95 1.06 -20.94
CA VAL A 106 -10.97 0.39 -20.15
C VAL A 106 -10.66 -1.10 -20.05
N VAL A 107 -10.57 -1.60 -18.81
CA VAL A 107 -10.38 -3.04 -18.51
C VAL A 107 -11.72 -3.74 -18.32
N PHE A 108 -12.66 -3.08 -17.61
CA PHE A 108 -14.00 -3.64 -17.37
C PHE A 108 -15.08 -2.62 -17.68
N GLU A 109 -16.15 -3.12 -18.31
CA GLU A 109 -17.41 -2.40 -18.49
C GLU A 109 -18.52 -3.06 -17.68
N ASN A 110 -19.42 -2.25 -17.11
CA ASN A 110 -20.54 -2.68 -16.29
C ASN A 110 -21.80 -1.93 -16.70
N GLU A 111 -22.87 -2.64 -16.97
CA GLU A 111 -24.15 -2.04 -17.38
C GLU A 111 -24.87 -1.40 -16.19
N ASP A 112 -24.92 -2.11 -15.05
CA ASP A 112 -25.59 -1.70 -13.82
C ASP A 112 -24.66 -1.86 -12.60
N PRO A 113 -23.73 -0.92 -12.39
CA PRO A 113 -22.83 -0.97 -11.23
C PRO A 113 -23.59 -0.74 -9.93
N ALA A 114 -23.33 -1.56 -8.91
CA ALA A 114 -23.86 -1.37 -7.59
C ALA A 114 -23.45 -0.02 -6.97
N PHE A 115 -24.17 0.44 -5.96
CA PHE A 115 -23.93 1.71 -5.27
C PHE A 115 -22.49 1.81 -4.74
N CYS A 116 -21.85 2.94 -5.00
CA CYS A 116 -20.57 3.32 -4.41
C CYS A 116 -20.73 4.59 -3.59
N HIS A 117 -20.32 4.55 -2.31
CA HIS A 117 -20.46 5.69 -1.42
C HIS A 117 -19.57 6.86 -1.87
N LYS A 118 -20.04 8.12 -1.72
CA LYS A 118 -19.31 9.34 -2.15
C LYS A 118 -17.89 9.47 -1.60
N ARG A 119 -17.58 8.86 -0.44
CA ARG A 119 -16.24 8.83 0.18
C ARG A 119 -15.38 7.66 -0.31
N ASN A 120 -15.89 6.84 -1.24
CA ASN A 120 -15.18 5.76 -1.88
C ASN A 120 -15.19 5.94 -3.40
N SER A 121 -14.54 5.05 -4.13
CA SER A 121 -14.57 4.97 -5.59
C SER A 121 -14.60 3.51 -6.04
N TYR A 122 -15.00 3.28 -7.29
CA TYR A 122 -14.94 1.95 -7.89
C TYR A 122 -13.49 1.50 -8.17
N ALA A 123 -12.53 2.44 -8.16
CA ALA A 123 -11.10 2.23 -8.36
C ALA A 123 -10.30 2.66 -7.10
N SER A 124 -10.70 2.17 -5.93
CA SER A 124 -9.97 2.40 -4.68
C SER A 124 -8.88 1.37 -4.39
N PRO A 125 -8.99 0.08 -4.79
CA PRO A 125 -7.89 -0.84 -4.64
C PRO A 125 -6.66 -0.36 -5.41
N THR A 126 -5.51 -0.33 -4.76
CA THR A 126 -4.22 -0.06 -5.39
C THR A 126 -3.80 -1.30 -6.15
N PRO A 127 -3.41 -1.22 -7.42
CA PRO A 127 -2.91 -2.37 -8.17
C PRO A 127 -1.60 -2.89 -7.56
N ALA A 128 -1.17 -4.08 -7.95
CA ALA A 128 0.15 -4.59 -7.67
C ALA A 128 0.91 -4.75 -8.99
N ILE A 129 2.22 -4.55 -8.98
CA ILE A 129 3.07 -4.65 -10.17
C ILE A 129 4.34 -5.46 -9.86
N GLU A 130 4.78 -6.21 -10.82
CA GLU A 130 6.09 -6.84 -10.87
C GLU A 130 6.63 -6.77 -12.29
N GLU A 131 7.83 -7.23 -12.54
CA GLU A 131 8.41 -7.24 -13.88
C GLU A 131 7.46 -7.83 -14.93
N GLY A 132 7.10 -7.03 -15.93
CA GLY A 132 6.23 -7.41 -17.04
C GLY A 132 4.75 -7.54 -16.72
N ARG A 133 4.28 -7.38 -15.46
CA ARG A 133 2.88 -7.64 -15.11
C ARG A 133 2.30 -6.63 -14.11
N LEU A 134 1.14 -6.10 -14.47
CA LEU A 134 0.28 -5.31 -13.59
C LEU A 134 -0.96 -6.11 -13.20
N TYR A 135 -1.31 -6.14 -11.93
CA TYR A 135 -2.52 -6.77 -11.41
C TYR A 135 -3.51 -5.70 -10.94
N ALA A 136 -4.49 -5.41 -11.78
CA ALA A 136 -5.55 -4.46 -11.49
C ALA A 136 -6.76 -5.16 -10.86
N HIS A 137 -7.23 -4.64 -9.73
CA HIS A 137 -8.34 -5.21 -8.97
C HIS A 137 -9.42 -4.15 -8.71
N PHE A 138 -10.67 -4.48 -9.01
CA PHE A 138 -11.84 -3.63 -8.81
C PHE A 138 -12.90 -4.32 -7.95
N GLY A 139 -12.47 -5.17 -7.01
CA GLY A 139 -13.38 -5.99 -6.21
C GLY A 139 -14.14 -7.00 -7.07
N SER A 140 -15.44 -7.16 -6.80
CA SER A 140 -16.32 -8.08 -7.55
C SER A 140 -16.55 -7.69 -9.01
N TYR A 141 -16.18 -6.46 -9.41
CA TYR A 141 -16.27 -6.05 -10.82
C TYR A 141 -15.21 -6.73 -11.69
N GLY A 142 -14.08 -7.09 -11.09
CA GLY A 142 -13.08 -7.91 -11.76
C GLY A 142 -11.66 -7.72 -11.25
N THR A 143 -10.83 -8.70 -11.58
CA THR A 143 -9.39 -8.70 -11.40
C THR A 143 -8.76 -9.07 -12.74
N ALA A 144 -7.74 -8.33 -13.17
CA ALA A 144 -7.04 -8.57 -14.43
C ALA A 144 -5.52 -8.53 -14.23
N CYS A 145 -4.81 -9.35 -14.97
CA CYS A 145 -3.38 -9.24 -15.19
C CYS A 145 -3.14 -8.62 -16.57
N ILE A 146 -2.28 -7.63 -16.62
CA ILE A 146 -1.99 -6.84 -17.81
C ILE A 146 -0.49 -6.91 -18.06
N ASP A 147 -0.09 -7.17 -19.30
CA ASP A 147 1.29 -7.05 -19.74
C ASP A 147 1.70 -5.58 -19.72
N THR A 148 2.74 -5.22 -18.97
CA THR A 148 3.13 -3.82 -18.78
C THR A 148 3.83 -3.22 -20.00
N LYS A 149 4.30 -4.04 -20.94
CA LYS A 149 4.98 -3.62 -22.16
C LYS A 149 4.00 -3.37 -23.31
N THR A 150 3.01 -4.28 -23.47
CA THR A 150 2.04 -4.22 -24.58
C THR A 150 0.72 -3.60 -24.17
N ALA A 151 0.43 -3.50 -22.87
CA ALA A 151 -0.86 -3.13 -22.29
C ALA A 151 -2.01 -4.11 -22.62
N GLU A 152 -1.67 -5.33 -23.03
CA GLU A 152 -2.65 -6.39 -23.30
C GLU A 152 -3.11 -7.06 -22.00
N VAL A 153 -4.39 -7.43 -21.95
CA VAL A 153 -4.93 -8.21 -20.83
C VAL A 153 -4.54 -9.68 -21.03
N LEU A 154 -3.65 -10.19 -20.15
CA LEU A 154 -3.18 -11.57 -20.18
C LEU A 154 -4.25 -12.54 -19.66
N TRP A 155 -4.93 -12.17 -18.58
CA TRP A 155 -6.08 -12.87 -18.03
C TRP A 155 -6.98 -11.92 -17.25
N GLN A 156 -8.24 -12.31 -17.09
CA GLN A 156 -9.21 -11.58 -16.25
C GLN A 156 -10.19 -12.52 -15.57
N ARG A 157 -10.69 -12.13 -14.39
CA ARG A 157 -11.67 -12.85 -13.58
C ARG A 157 -12.80 -11.91 -13.15
N ARG A 158 -14.05 -12.35 -13.32
CA ARG A 158 -15.25 -11.62 -12.89
C ARG A 158 -16.25 -12.49 -12.12
N ASP A 159 -15.84 -13.68 -11.75
CA ASP A 159 -16.65 -14.75 -11.14
C ASP A 159 -16.45 -14.85 -9.61
N LEU A 160 -15.86 -13.85 -8.97
CA LEU A 160 -15.67 -13.75 -7.53
C LEU A 160 -16.70 -12.77 -6.95
N PRO A 161 -17.90 -13.25 -6.55
CA PRO A 161 -19.00 -12.39 -6.15
C PRO A 161 -18.79 -11.75 -4.79
N CYS A 162 -19.23 -10.49 -4.65
CA CYS A 162 -19.26 -9.77 -3.38
C CYS A 162 -20.09 -8.50 -3.53
N ASP A 163 -21.08 -8.30 -2.66
CA ASP A 163 -21.73 -7.00 -2.52
C ASP A 163 -20.88 -6.10 -1.63
N HIS A 164 -20.05 -5.27 -2.26
CA HIS A 164 -19.24 -4.29 -1.53
C HIS A 164 -20.07 -3.21 -0.83
N PHE A 165 -21.35 -3.06 -1.15
CA PHE A 165 -22.30 -2.11 -0.59
C PHE A 165 -21.88 -0.63 -0.72
N ARG A 166 -20.61 -0.30 -0.50
CA ARG A 166 -20.06 1.08 -0.57
C ARG A 166 -18.86 1.21 -1.51
N GLY A 167 -18.64 0.22 -2.35
CA GLY A 167 -17.54 0.12 -3.28
C GLY A 167 -16.34 -0.67 -2.74
N PRO A 168 -15.49 -1.19 -3.62
CA PRO A 168 -14.30 -1.97 -3.27
C PRO A 168 -13.20 -1.10 -2.66
N ALA A 169 -12.24 -1.69 -1.93
CA ALA A 169 -11.06 -0.97 -1.46
C ALA A 169 -9.86 -1.87 -1.11
N SER A 170 -10.05 -3.14 -0.76
CA SER A 170 -8.95 -4.06 -0.46
C SER A 170 -8.04 -4.21 -1.68
N SER A 171 -6.75 -3.98 -1.51
CA SER A 171 -5.75 -4.09 -2.59
C SER A 171 -5.23 -5.52 -2.71
N PRO A 172 -4.84 -5.98 -3.90
CA PRO A 172 -4.18 -7.26 -4.08
C PRO A 172 -2.78 -7.26 -3.44
N ILE A 173 -2.32 -8.45 -3.06
CA ILE A 173 -1.00 -8.70 -2.47
C ILE A 173 -0.32 -9.77 -3.32
N LEU A 174 0.93 -9.54 -3.72
CA LEU A 174 1.76 -10.53 -4.36
C LEU A 174 2.53 -11.35 -3.31
N PHE A 175 2.48 -12.66 -3.43
CA PHE A 175 3.28 -13.57 -2.61
C PHE A 175 3.68 -14.80 -3.40
N LYS A 176 4.95 -14.93 -3.72
CA LYS A 176 5.48 -16.01 -4.58
C LYS A 176 4.72 -16.08 -5.91
N ASN A 177 4.03 -17.20 -6.19
CA ASN A 177 3.20 -17.40 -7.37
C ASN A 177 1.71 -17.02 -7.16
N LEU A 178 1.39 -16.35 -6.06
CA LEU A 178 0.01 -16.02 -5.68
C LEU A 178 -0.28 -14.52 -5.79
N LEU A 179 -1.48 -14.21 -6.25
CA LEU A 179 -2.16 -12.95 -6.10
C LEU A 179 -3.28 -13.13 -5.07
N ILE A 180 -3.13 -12.54 -3.90
CA ILE A 180 -4.08 -12.68 -2.79
C ILE A 180 -5.01 -11.47 -2.76
N VAL A 181 -6.31 -11.71 -2.74
CA VAL A 181 -7.37 -10.69 -2.73
C VAL A 181 -8.42 -11.01 -1.66
N ALA A 182 -8.96 -9.99 -1.01
CA ALA A 182 -10.01 -10.15 -0.04
C ALA A 182 -11.32 -9.49 -0.48
N PHE A 183 -12.39 -10.15 -0.15
CA PHE A 183 -13.77 -9.75 -0.41
C PHE A 183 -14.53 -9.75 0.91
N ASP A 184 -14.70 -8.58 1.51
CA ASP A 184 -15.43 -8.37 2.76
C ASP A 184 -16.69 -7.54 2.48
N GLY A 185 -17.69 -8.17 1.89
CA GLY A 185 -18.94 -7.56 1.48
C GLY A 185 -20.04 -7.62 2.52
N ALA A 186 -21.24 -7.19 2.13
CA ALA A 186 -22.43 -7.32 2.94
C ALA A 186 -23.00 -8.75 2.93
N ASP A 187 -22.77 -9.48 1.83
CA ASP A 187 -23.21 -10.84 1.56
C ASP A 187 -22.12 -11.89 1.84
N PHE A 188 -20.99 -11.78 1.15
CA PHE A 188 -19.87 -12.71 1.25
C PHE A 188 -18.64 -12.05 1.90
N GLN A 189 -17.95 -12.84 2.72
CA GLN A 189 -16.68 -12.43 3.34
C GLN A 189 -15.69 -13.59 3.17
N TYR A 190 -14.68 -13.41 2.30
CA TYR A 190 -13.68 -14.44 2.02
C TYR A 190 -12.34 -13.83 1.55
N VAL A 191 -11.30 -14.65 1.60
CA VAL A 191 -10.00 -14.37 0.97
C VAL A 191 -9.77 -15.43 -0.09
N ALA A 192 -9.25 -15.01 -1.24
CA ALA A 192 -8.86 -15.90 -2.32
C ALA A 192 -7.42 -15.65 -2.72
N ALA A 193 -6.70 -16.71 -3.05
CA ALA A 193 -5.41 -16.65 -3.72
C ALA A 193 -5.56 -17.20 -5.14
N LEU A 194 -5.16 -16.41 -6.09
CA LEU A 194 -5.13 -16.76 -7.50
C LEU A 194 -3.69 -17.08 -7.90
N ASN A 195 -3.52 -17.99 -8.82
CA ASN A 195 -2.25 -18.13 -9.52
C ASN A 195 -2.01 -16.83 -10.31
N LYS A 196 -0.94 -16.12 -10.03
CA LYS A 196 -0.67 -14.82 -10.63
C LYS A 196 -0.43 -14.87 -12.15
N GLU A 197 -0.04 -16.05 -12.70
CA GLU A 197 0.20 -16.23 -14.13
C GLU A 197 -1.07 -16.55 -14.94
N THR A 198 -1.99 -17.34 -14.33
CA THR A 198 -3.18 -17.85 -15.04
C THR A 198 -4.49 -17.23 -14.57
N GLY A 199 -4.51 -16.62 -13.40
CA GLY A 199 -5.73 -16.14 -12.74
C GLY A 199 -6.57 -17.26 -12.08
N GLU A 200 -6.18 -18.52 -12.17
CA GLU A 200 -6.89 -19.65 -11.58
C GLU A 200 -6.87 -19.59 -10.04
N THR A 201 -7.98 -20.00 -9.41
CA THR A 201 -8.06 -20.03 -7.95
C THR A 201 -7.22 -21.18 -7.40
N VAL A 202 -6.19 -20.84 -6.60
CA VAL A 202 -5.37 -21.83 -5.88
C VAL A 202 -6.06 -22.22 -4.59
N TRP A 203 -6.55 -21.24 -3.84
CA TRP A 203 -7.41 -21.47 -2.68
C TRP A 203 -8.40 -20.31 -2.48
N LYS A 204 -9.53 -20.62 -1.86
CA LYS A 204 -10.54 -19.68 -1.40
C LYS A 204 -11.01 -20.08 -0.01
N LYS A 205 -11.02 -19.17 0.93
CA LYS A 205 -11.43 -19.42 2.33
C LYS A 205 -12.46 -18.38 2.75
N ASP A 206 -13.65 -18.86 3.09
CA ASP A 206 -14.63 -18.02 3.75
C ASP A 206 -14.09 -17.62 5.13
N ARG A 207 -14.44 -16.41 5.57
CA ARG A 207 -14.01 -15.95 6.88
C ARG A 207 -14.87 -16.58 7.96
N ASP A 208 -14.26 -17.41 8.81
CA ASP A 208 -14.92 -17.99 9.97
C ASP A 208 -15.01 -16.97 11.12
N ILE A 209 -15.86 -15.96 10.92
CA ILE A 209 -16.08 -14.87 11.88
C ILE A 209 -17.48 -14.94 12.46
N LYS A 210 -17.57 -14.92 13.79
CA LYS A 210 -18.84 -14.75 14.52
C LYS A 210 -19.21 -13.27 14.59
N TYR A 211 -19.92 -12.77 13.59
CA TYR A 211 -20.28 -11.34 13.50
C TYR A 211 -21.30 -10.88 14.56
N GLY A 212 -22.06 -11.78 15.14
CA GLY A 212 -23.10 -11.44 16.12
C GLY A 212 -24.29 -10.66 15.54
N THR A 213 -24.38 -10.55 14.20
CA THR A 213 -25.43 -9.83 13.49
C THR A 213 -25.66 -10.40 12.10
N ASN A 214 -26.89 -10.28 11.61
CA ASN A 214 -27.25 -10.55 10.21
C ASN A 214 -27.17 -9.32 9.32
N ASN A 215 -27.00 -8.12 9.90
CA ASN A 215 -26.86 -6.89 9.12
C ASN A 215 -25.51 -6.86 8.40
N GLY A 216 -25.54 -6.96 7.08
CA GLY A 216 -24.34 -6.98 6.21
C GLY A 216 -23.48 -5.73 6.33
N ASP A 217 -24.04 -4.56 6.70
CA ASP A 217 -23.26 -3.33 6.91
C ASP A 217 -22.19 -3.49 8.01
N TYR A 218 -22.45 -4.32 9.01
CA TYR A 218 -21.51 -4.62 10.09
C TYR A 218 -20.51 -5.74 9.76
N LYS A 219 -20.63 -6.37 8.59
CA LYS A 219 -19.72 -7.46 8.15
C LYS A 219 -18.62 -6.96 7.20
N LYS A 220 -18.73 -5.74 6.72
CA LYS A 220 -17.81 -5.19 5.72
C LYS A 220 -16.49 -4.70 6.30
N ALA A 221 -15.42 -4.91 5.50
CA ALA A 221 -14.12 -4.30 5.70
C ALA A 221 -13.54 -3.86 4.35
N TYR A 222 -12.49 -3.05 4.43
CA TYR A 222 -11.82 -2.43 3.30
C TYR A 222 -10.29 -2.55 3.39
N GLY A 223 -9.81 -3.26 4.41
CA GLY A 223 -8.38 -3.40 4.70
C GLY A 223 -7.65 -4.24 3.65
N THR A 224 -6.41 -3.89 3.41
CA THR A 224 -5.45 -4.74 2.72
C THR A 224 -4.65 -5.50 3.77
N GLY A 225 -4.48 -6.79 3.58
CA GLY A 225 -3.68 -7.62 4.48
C GLY A 225 -2.19 -7.31 4.38
N ALA A 226 -1.42 -7.92 5.25
CA ALA A 226 0.05 -7.88 5.20
C ALA A 226 0.62 -9.26 5.51
N ILE A 227 1.77 -9.57 4.92
CA ILE A 227 2.48 -10.82 5.18
C ILE A 227 3.72 -10.49 5.99
N PHE A 228 3.83 -11.14 7.14
CA PHE A 228 4.97 -11.01 8.05
C PHE A 228 5.62 -12.37 8.29
N GLU A 229 6.88 -12.36 8.64
CA GLU A 229 7.56 -13.54 9.13
C GLU A 229 7.36 -13.66 10.64
N VAL A 230 6.77 -14.77 11.09
CA VAL A 230 6.54 -15.07 12.51
C VAL A 230 7.13 -16.44 12.81
N ASP A 231 8.11 -16.50 13.70
CA ASP A 231 8.85 -17.71 14.05
C ASP A 231 9.38 -18.46 12.79
N GLY A 232 9.97 -17.70 11.84
CA GLY A 232 10.57 -18.24 10.61
C GLY A 232 9.54 -18.73 9.57
N LYS A 233 8.27 -18.34 9.68
CA LYS A 233 7.21 -18.76 8.75
C LYS A 233 6.39 -17.55 8.30
N PRO A 234 6.03 -17.48 7.00
CA PRO A 234 5.16 -16.43 6.52
C PRO A 234 3.76 -16.57 7.11
N MET A 235 3.18 -15.45 7.49
CA MET A 235 1.84 -15.34 8.06
C MET A 235 1.11 -14.17 7.42
N LEU A 236 0.01 -14.44 6.75
CA LEU A 236 -0.88 -13.44 6.16
C LEU A 236 -1.86 -12.97 7.22
N ILE A 237 -1.79 -11.70 7.60
CA ILE A 237 -2.68 -11.09 8.59
C ILE A 237 -3.66 -10.17 7.87
N TYR A 238 -4.95 -10.46 8.05
CA TYR A 238 -6.01 -9.77 7.33
C TYR A 238 -7.05 -9.20 8.29
N PRO A 239 -7.14 -7.86 8.45
CA PRO A 239 -8.22 -7.23 9.19
C PRO A 239 -9.55 -7.38 8.45
N SER A 240 -10.62 -7.65 9.20
CA SER A 240 -11.99 -7.66 8.73
C SER A 240 -12.89 -6.85 9.67
N ALA A 241 -14.20 -6.91 9.49
CA ALA A 241 -15.13 -6.40 10.50
C ALA A 241 -15.11 -7.32 11.73
N VAL A 242 -15.13 -6.74 12.91
CA VAL A 242 -15.18 -7.35 14.24
C VAL A 242 -14.01 -8.31 14.58
N ALA A 243 -13.17 -8.68 13.63
CA ALA A 243 -12.04 -9.59 13.86
C ALA A 243 -10.87 -9.33 12.89
N THR A 244 -9.68 -9.73 13.33
CA THR A 244 -8.49 -9.88 12.47
C THR A 244 -8.11 -11.35 12.47
N ILE A 245 -7.81 -11.89 11.29
CA ILE A 245 -7.48 -13.29 11.10
C ILE A 245 -6.08 -13.42 10.52
N ALA A 246 -5.32 -14.40 11.00
CA ALA A 246 -4.09 -14.83 10.39
C ALA A 246 -4.25 -16.16 9.65
N TYR A 247 -3.64 -16.22 8.49
CA TYR A 247 -3.66 -17.37 7.59
C TYR A 247 -2.25 -17.83 7.23
N ASP A 248 -2.13 -19.06 6.85
CA ASP A 248 -1.03 -19.51 6.02
C ASP A 248 -1.23 -18.94 4.60
N PRO A 249 -0.32 -18.12 4.06
CA PRO A 249 -0.53 -17.50 2.75
C PRO A 249 -0.53 -18.50 1.59
N MET A 250 0.07 -19.70 1.73
CA MET A 250 0.14 -20.70 0.68
C MET A 250 -1.11 -21.60 0.62
N THR A 251 -1.79 -21.81 1.74
CA THR A 251 -2.93 -22.75 1.83
C THR A 251 -4.24 -22.10 2.21
N GLY A 252 -4.19 -20.87 2.73
CA GLY A 252 -5.34 -20.17 3.30
C GLY A 252 -5.80 -20.75 4.64
N ASP A 253 -5.05 -21.67 5.26
CA ASP A 253 -5.44 -22.24 6.53
C ASP A 253 -5.32 -21.22 7.65
N GLN A 254 -6.41 -21.07 8.40
CA GLN A 254 -6.46 -20.13 9.52
C GLN A 254 -5.48 -20.59 10.62
N ARG A 255 -4.64 -19.65 11.07
CA ARG A 255 -3.70 -19.85 12.17
C ARG A 255 -4.31 -19.41 13.48
N TRP A 256 -4.82 -18.17 13.52
CA TRP A 256 -5.49 -17.61 14.69
C TRP A 256 -6.52 -16.55 14.28
N ILE A 257 -7.36 -16.18 15.24
CA ILE A 257 -8.32 -15.09 15.15
C ILE A 257 -8.23 -14.24 16.41
N VAL A 258 -8.33 -12.91 16.24
CA VAL A 258 -8.53 -11.94 17.31
C VAL A 258 -9.83 -11.20 17.07
N TYR A 259 -10.81 -11.37 17.96
CA TYR A 259 -12.03 -10.58 17.94
C TYR A 259 -11.79 -9.20 18.53
N HIS A 260 -12.26 -8.19 17.84
CA HIS A 260 -12.30 -6.82 18.27
C HIS A 260 -13.62 -6.20 17.80
N GLU A 261 -14.22 -5.34 18.54
CA GLU A 261 -15.39 -4.60 18.07
C GLU A 261 -15.02 -3.76 16.84
N GLY A 262 -15.99 -3.39 16.03
CA GLY A 262 -15.81 -2.46 14.93
C GLY A 262 -16.30 -2.99 13.59
N MET A 263 -16.07 -2.21 12.56
CA MET A 263 -16.37 -2.49 11.16
C MET A 263 -15.56 -1.55 10.28
N ASN A 264 -15.56 -1.82 8.98
CA ASN A 264 -14.89 -0.96 8.00
C ASN A 264 -13.38 -0.81 8.26
N ALA A 265 -12.72 -1.82 8.83
CA ALA A 265 -11.26 -1.83 8.92
C ALA A 265 -10.65 -1.53 7.55
N SER A 266 -9.77 -0.53 7.49
CA SER A 266 -9.17 -0.05 6.23
C SER A 266 -7.65 0.01 6.30
N ALA A 267 -7.09 0.26 7.48
CA ALA A 267 -5.66 0.36 7.67
C ALA A 267 -4.97 -1.00 7.45
N LYS A 268 -3.83 -0.98 6.73
CA LYS A 268 -2.96 -2.15 6.56
C LYS A 268 -2.29 -2.49 7.89
N PRO A 269 -2.19 -3.76 8.29
CA PRO A 269 -1.43 -4.18 9.46
C PRO A 269 0.04 -3.79 9.36
N LEU A 270 0.67 -3.50 10.49
CA LEU A 270 2.10 -3.23 10.61
C LEU A 270 2.70 -4.14 11.66
N MET A 271 3.98 -4.46 11.54
CA MET A 271 4.72 -5.21 12.56
C MET A 271 5.76 -4.29 13.21
N THR A 272 5.82 -4.32 14.52
CA THR A 272 6.84 -3.60 15.31
C THR A 272 8.15 -4.38 15.35
N ASP A 273 9.25 -3.73 15.70
CA ASP A 273 10.58 -4.37 15.78
C ASP A 273 10.64 -5.49 16.81
N ASP A 274 9.79 -5.44 17.85
CA ASP A 274 9.64 -6.49 18.87
C ASP A 274 8.59 -7.55 18.50
N GLY A 275 8.07 -7.52 17.27
CA GLY A 275 7.22 -8.56 16.68
C GLY A 275 5.73 -8.47 17.02
N LEU A 276 5.24 -7.36 17.56
CA LEU A 276 3.82 -7.13 17.72
C LEU A 276 3.17 -6.69 16.41
N VAL A 277 1.96 -7.13 16.14
CA VAL A 277 1.17 -6.71 14.99
C VAL A 277 0.18 -5.63 15.40
N ILE A 278 0.29 -4.47 14.76
CA ILE A 278 -0.63 -3.35 14.97
C ILE A 278 -1.77 -3.44 13.95
N VAL A 279 -3.00 -3.48 14.44
CA VAL A 279 -4.22 -3.49 13.62
C VAL A 279 -5.19 -2.41 14.04
N SER A 280 -5.98 -1.92 13.09
CA SER A 280 -7.10 -0.99 13.34
C SER A 280 -8.43 -1.72 13.17
N ASN A 281 -9.38 -1.47 14.09
CA ASN A 281 -10.74 -2.01 13.97
C ASN A 281 -11.67 -1.15 13.08
N GLY A 282 -11.14 -0.09 12.44
CA GLY A 282 -11.91 0.81 11.57
C GLY A 282 -12.91 1.75 12.30
N GLN A 283 -13.05 1.63 13.62
CA GLN A 283 -13.95 2.45 14.44
C GLN A 283 -13.23 3.29 15.51
N GLY A 284 -11.93 3.45 15.36
CA GLY A 284 -11.13 4.29 16.24
C GLY A 284 -10.48 3.54 17.38
N LYS A 285 -10.21 2.23 17.22
CA LYS A 285 -9.33 1.44 18.10
C LYS A 285 -8.13 0.94 17.31
N LEU A 286 -6.97 0.98 17.94
CA LEU A 286 -5.78 0.25 17.55
C LEU A 286 -5.50 -0.84 18.57
N LEU A 287 -5.02 -1.98 18.10
CA LEU A 287 -4.63 -3.11 18.94
C LEU A 287 -3.20 -3.51 18.59
N ALA A 288 -2.41 -3.85 19.60
CA ALA A 288 -1.15 -4.57 19.42
C ALA A 288 -1.35 -6.04 19.81
N ILE A 289 -1.07 -6.91 18.87
CA ILE A 289 -1.31 -8.35 18.99
C ILE A 289 0.05 -9.06 18.93
N ASP A 290 0.32 -9.93 19.91
CA ASP A 290 1.37 -10.92 19.78
C ASP A 290 0.88 -12.01 18.82
N PRO A 291 1.47 -12.15 17.62
CA PRO A 291 0.95 -13.04 16.59
C PRO A 291 1.19 -14.53 16.86
N LYS A 292 1.84 -14.86 17.98
CA LYS A 292 2.13 -16.24 18.38
C LYS A 292 0.91 -16.90 19.00
N GLY A 293 0.58 -18.10 18.57
CA GLY A 293 -0.55 -18.84 19.09
C GLY A 293 -1.41 -19.50 18.01
N LYS A 294 -2.52 -20.09 18.41
CA LYS A 294 -3.46 -20.78 17.51
C LYS A 294 -4.90 -20.62 18.01
N GLY A 295 -5.85 -20.64 17.08
CA GLY A 295 -7.27 -20.53 17.39
C GLY A 295 -7.65 -19.11 17.83
N ASP A 296 -8.58 -18.98 18.76
CA ASP A 296 -8.97 -17.68 19.30
C ASP A 296 -7.98 -17.21 20.37
N ILE A 297 -7.17 -16.20 19.99
CA ILE A 297 -6.15 -15.60 20.85
C ILE A 297 -6.53 -14.22 21.39
N SER A 298 -7.81 -13.84 21.28
CA SER A 298 -8.31 -12.49 21.62
C SER A 298 -8.00 -12.07 23.05
N LYS A 299 -8.04 -13.00 24.02
CA LYS A 299 -7.83 -12.70 25.44
C LYS A 299 -6.37 -12.77 25.87
N ALA A 300 -5.59 -13.67 25.26
CA ALA A 300 -4.23 -13.96 25.71
C ALA A 300 -3.17 -13.06 25.03
N ASN A 301 -3.40 -12.68 23.76
CA ASN A 301 -2.34 -12.12 22.93
C ASN A 301 -2.52 -10.65 22.57
N VAL A 302 -3.62 -10.00 22.96
CA VAL A 302 -3.74 -8.54 22.83
C VAL A 302 -2.96 -7.89 23.97
N ARG A 303 -1.83 -7.27 23.64
CA ARG A 303 -0.90 -6.64 24.60
C ARG A 303 -1.43 -5.31 25.12
N TRP A 304 -1.96 -4.49 24.18
CA TRP A 304 -2.60 -3.23 24.53
C TRP A 304 -3.68 -2.87 23.49
N GLN A 305 -4.57 -1.96 23.90
CA GLN A 305 -5.57 -1.35 23.04
C GLN A 305 -5.59 0.16 23.25
N LEU A 306 -5.71 0.91 22.16
CA LEU A 306 -5.76 2.36 22.17
C LEU A 306 -7.04 2.84 21.47
N SER A 307 -7.88 3.60 22.17
CA SER A 307 -9.13 4.16 21.64
C SER A 307 -9.03 5.63 21.22
N LYS A 308 -7.90 6.28 21.46
CA LYS A 308 -7.58 7.64 21.03
C LYS A 308 -6.40 7.57 20.09
N ALA A 309 -6.26 8.53 19.16
CA ALA A 309 -5.20 8.52 18.16
C ALA A 309 -5.28 7.38 17.13
N ALA A 310 -6.41 6.72 17.01
CA ALA A 310 -6.62 5.60 16.09
C ALA A 310 -7.30 6.08 14.80
N PRO A 311 -6.61 6.05 13.64
CA PRO A 311 -7.20 6.43 12.37
C PRO A 311 -8.24 5.39 11.93
N LYS A 312 -9.27 5.87 11.23
CA LYS A 312 -10.31 4.98 10.67
C LYS A 312 -9.94 4.48 9.27
N LYS A 313 -9.11 5.23 8.54
CA LYS A 313 -8.78 4.97 7.13
C LYS A 313 -7.29 4.83 6.87
N ALA A 314 -6.53 5.90 7.15
CA ALA A 314 -5.08 5.92 6.92
C ALA A 314 -4.40 4.83 7.75
N SER A 315 -3.44 4.13 7.15
CA SER A 315 -2.58 3.23 7.93
C SER A 315 -1.60 4.06 8.77
N PRO A 316 -1.28 3.66 9.97
CA PRO A 316 -0.18 4.26 10.74
C PRO A 316 1.16 4.09 10.04
N ILE A 317 2.20 4.76 10.57
CA ILE A 317 3.59 4.50 10.21
C ILE A 317 4.43 4.34 11.47
N LEU A 318 5.36 3.39 11.45
CA LEU A 318 6.23 3.07 12.58
C LEU A 318 7.63 3.64 12.30
N VAL A 319 8.20 4.42 13.22
CA VAL A 319 9.57 4.94 13.11
C VAL A 319 10.21 4.92 14.49
N ALA A 320 11.32 4.23 14.62
CA ALA A 320 12.16 4.20 15.82
C ALA A 320 11.34 3.95 17.12
N GLY A 321 10.56 2.87 17.14
CA GLY A 321 9.76 2.46 18.29
C GLY A 321 8.54 3.35 18.59
N LYS A 322 8.20 4.25 17.67
CA LYS A 322 7.04 5.15 17.76
C LYS A 322 6.10 4.93 16.57
N MET A 323 4.82 5.02 16.83
CA MET A 323 3.77 4.97 15.82
C MET A 323 3.19 6.37 15.60
N TYR A 324 3.16 6.80 14.34
CA TYR A 324 2.58 8.07 13.95
C TYR A 324 1.29 7.86 13.18
N THR A 325 0.27 8.63 13.53
CA THR A 325 -1.07 8.54 12.94
C THR A 325 -1.62 9.91 12.59
N ALA A 326 -2.53 9.95 11.61
CA ALA A 326 -3.39 11.11 11.37
C ALA A 326 -4.82 10.60 11.13
N ASP A 327 -5.79 11.14 11.88
CA ASP A 327 -7.17 10.66 11.85
C ASP A 327 -8.09 11.49 10.94
N ASP A 328 -9.32 11.03 10.79
CA ASP A 328 -10.36 11.69 9.99
C ASP A 328 -10.94 12.96 10.63
N LYS A 329 -10.48 13.34 11.82
CA LYS A 329 -10.83 14.57 12.52
C LYS A 329 -9.69 15.59 12.52
N GLY A 330 -8.58 15.28 11.84
CA GLY A 330 -7.40 16.14 11.78
C GLY A 330 -6.59 16.17 13.07
N ILE A 331 -6.51 15.05 13.76
CA ILE A 331 -5.63 14.86 14.92
C ILE A 331 -4.46 13.99 14.47
N MET A 332 -3.27 14.53 14.57
CA MET A 332 -2.02 13.77 14.45
C MET A 332 -1.57 13.31 15.84
N SER A 333 -0.99 12.13 15.91
CA SER A 333 -0.58 11.54 17.16
C SER A 333 0.73 10.77 17.03
N CYS A 334 1.52 10.79 18.08
CA CYS A 334 2.65 9.90 18.28
C CYS A 334 2.35 9.01 19.48
N VAL A 335 2.58 7.72 19.32
CA VAL A 335 2.29 6.68 20.32
C VAL A 335 3.52 5.80 20.48
N ASP A 336 3.87 5.51 21.71
CA ASP A 336 4.88 4.50 22.04
C ASP A 336 4.33 3.12 21.69
N VAL A 337 5.01 2.38 20.81
CA VAL A 337 4.48 1.11 20.28
C VAL A 337 4.51 -0.03 21.28
N THR A 338 5.40 0.01 22.25
CA THR A 338 5.56 -1.03 23.27
C THR A 338 4.44 -0.99 24.30
N SER A 339 4.08 0.23 24.73
CA SER A 339 3.07 0.44 25.78
C SER A 339 1.69 0.84 25.24
N GLY A 340 1.58 1.28 23.99
CA GLY A 340 0.37 1.90 23.44
C GLY A 340 0.06 3.28 24.04
N THR A 341 1.02 3.92 24.72
CA THR A 341 0.81 5.20 25.39
C THR A 341 0.99 6.36 24.41
N PRO A 342 0.03 7.28 24.27
CA PRO A 342 0.21 8.49 23.49
C PRO A 342 1.31 9.38 24.07
N ILE A 343 2.31 9.72 23.26
CA ILE A 343 3.39 10.65 23.60
C ILE A 343 2.90 12.08 23.38
N TRP A 344 2.28 12.34 22.23
CA TRP A 344 1.62 13.60 21.94
C TRP A 344 0.41 13.43 21.00
N ASN A 345 -0.53 14.37 21.11
CA ASN A 345 -1.65 14.54 20.21
C ASN A 345 -1.77 16.00 19.81
N LYS A 346 -1.91 16.27 18.51
CA LYS A 346 -2.00 17.62 17.98
C LYS A 346 -3.12 17.75 16.96
N ARG A 347 -4.02 18.72 17.18
CA ARG A 347 -5.03 19.07 16.17
C ARG A 347 -4.40 19.97 15.12
N VAL A 348 -4.36 19.48 13.87
CA VAL A 348 -3.87 20.20 12.68
C VAL A 348 -5.01 20.53 11.71
N GLY A 349 -6.20 19.99 11.95
CA GLY A 349 -7.35 20.13 11.07
C GLY A 349 -7.29 19.24 9.83
N GLY A 350 -8.35 19.31 9.00
CA GLY A 350 -8.47 18.48 7.81
C GLY A 350 -8.94 17.04 8.11
N THR A 351 -8.93 16.21 7.07
CA THR A 351 -9.28 14.79 7.11
C THR A 351 -8.16 14.01 6.43
N TYR A 352 -7.67 12.96 7.05
CA TYR A 352 -6.59 12.13 6.50
C TYR A 352 -7.14 10.76 6.09
N ALA A 353 -7.00 10.45 4.80
CA ALA A 353 -7.35 9.16 4.22
C ALA A 353 -6.12 8.48 3.59
N ALA A 354 -5.23 9.29 2.98
CA ALA A 354 -3.93 8.84 2.51
C ALA A 354 -3.06 8.39 3.70
N SER A 355 -2.38 7.27 3.55
CA SER A 355 -1.40 6.80 4.53
C SER A 355 -0.11 7.60 4.41
N PRO A 356 0.56 7.93 5.53
CA PRO A 356 1.82 8.65 5.53
C PRO A 356 2.96 7.79 4.97
N ILE A 357 4.05 8.48 4.59
CA ILE A 357 5.34 7.88 4.28
C ILE A 357 6.44 8.46 5.17
N PHE A 358 7.52 7.70 5.29
CA PHE A 358 8.75 8.12 5.94
C PHE A 358 9.91 8.06 4.95
N ALA A 359 10.62 9.17 4.78
CA ALA A 359 11.76 9.31 3.88
C ALA A 359 12.75 10.34 4.43
N ASP A 360 14.05 10.11 4.28
CA ASP A 360 15.13 11.03 4.69
C ASP A 360 14.93 11.59 6.10
N GLY A 361 14.57 10.73 7.05
CA GLY A 361 14.33 11.12 8.43
C GLY A 361 13.08 11.96 8.69
N LYS A 362 12.16 12.09 7.74
CA LYS A 362 10.96 12.92 7.84
C LYS A 362 9.68 12.13 7.57
N LEU A 363 8.61 12.54 8.23
CA LEU A 363 7.26 12.02 8.06
C LEU A 363 6.45 12.95 7.17
N TYR A 364 5.75 12.40 6.19
CA TYR A 364 4.92 13.16 5.24
C TYR A 364 3.46 12.71 5.38
N PHE A 365 2.57 13.67 5.66
CA PHE A 365 1.13 13.44 5.79
C PHE A 365 0.36 14.27 4.77
N PHE A 366 -0.65 13.67 4.14
CA PHE A 366 -1.42 14.26 3.05
C PHE A 366 -2.91 14.24 3.38
N SER A 367 -3.57 15.41 3.38
CA SER A 367 -4.98 15.50 3.71
C SER A 367 -5.89 15.45 2.48
N VAL A 368 -7.15 15.09 2.70
CA VAL A 368 -8.21 15.14 1.67
C VAL A 368 -8.47 16.56 1.13
N GLN A 369 -8.02 17.59 1.85
CA GLN A 369 -8.14 19.00 1.44
C GLN A 369 -6.87 19.54 0.78
N GLY A 370 -5.90 18.69 0.46
CA GLY A 370 -4.65 19.08 -0.20
C GLY A 370 -3.57 19.64 0.74
N LYS A 371 -3.81 19.68 2.06
CA LYS A 371 -2.75 20.07 3.01
C LYS A 371 -1.72 18.95 3.13
N ILE A 372 -0.46 19.36 3.18
CA ILE A 372 0.70 18.51 3.37
C ILE A 372 1.41 18.97 4.63
N HIS A 373 1.76 18.02 5.51
CA HIS A 373 2.57 18.28 6.68
C HIS A 373 3.83 17.42 6.59
N VAL A 374 4.98 18.06 6.74
CA VAL A 374 6.28 17.39 6.89
C VAL A 374 6.76 17.58 8.31
N LEU A 375 7.01 16.47 9.00
CA LEU A 375 7.39 16.47 10.42
C LEU A 375 8.74 15.78 10.64
N ASN A 376 9.49 16.24 11.61
CA ASN A 376 10.55 15.41 12.19
C ASN A 376 9.92 14.39 13.16
N PRO A 377 10.30 13.11 13.09
CA PRO A 377 9.87 12.14 14.08
C PRO A 377 10.50 12.46 15.46
N GLY A 378 9.75 12.23 16.54
CA GLY A 378 10.26 12.48 17.87
C GLY A 378 9.19 12.56 18.95
N GLU A 379 9.62 12.92 20.16
CA GLU A 379 8.75 13.05 21.34
C GLU A 379 7.99 14.38 21.41
N LYS A 380 8.25 15.26 20.47
CA LYS A 380 7.54 16.54 20.31
C LYS A 380 6.94 16.62 18.93
N PHE A 381 5.83 17.34 18.82
CA PHE A 381 5.24 17.68 17.52
C PHE A 381 6.13 18.76 16.89
N ASP A 382 6.95 18.34 15.93
CA ASP A 382 7.95 19.19 15.27
C ASP A 382 7.66 19.28 13.77
N VAL A 383 7.18 20.44 13.32
CA VAL A 383 6.78 20.70 11.93
C VAL A 383 7.96 21.29 11.18
N VAL A 384 8.41 20.60 10.13
CA VAL A 384 9.43 21.08 9.19
C VAL A 384 8.78 22.02 8.16
N ASN A 385 7.63 21.59 7.59
CA ASN A 385 6.88 22.41 6.62
C ASN A 385 5.39 22.06 6.61
N GLU A 386 4.58 23.09 6.28
CA GLU A 386 3.16 22.97 5.94
C GLU A 386 2.92 23.61 4.57
N ALA A 387 2.25 22.88 3.68
CA ALA A 387 1.94 23.33 2.35
C ALA A 387 0.54 22.92 1.91
N THR A 388 0.10 23.42 0.76
CA THR A 388 -1.12 22.98 0.10
C THR A 388 -0.81 22.73 -1.37
N LEU A 389 -1.21 21.56 -1.88
CA LEU A 389 -1.03 21.19 -3.28
C LEU A 389 -2.28 20.48 -3.81
N GLY A 390 -2.70 20.81 -5.02
CA GLY A 390 -3.78 20.14 -5.73
C GLY A 390 -5.15 20.27 -5.07
N ASP A 391 -6.03 19.36 -5.42
CA ASP A 391 -7.44 19.29 -5.03
C ASP A 391 -7.74 18.19 -3.99
N GLY A 392 -6.70 17.74 -3.31
CA GLY A 392 -6.83 16.81 -2.18
C GLY A 392 -6.35 15.38 -2.46
N PHE A 393 -5.96 14.69 -1.38
CA PHE A 393 -5.32 13.39 -1.43
C PHE A 393 -6.14 12.33 -0.68
N ASN A 394 -6.72 11.39 -1.41
CA ASN A 394 -7.30 10.15 -0.87
C ASN A 394 -6.37 8.95 -1.10
N ALA A 395 -5.61 8.98 -2.19
CA ALA A 395 -4.58 8.00 -2.51
C ALA A 395 -3.32 8.24 -1.66
N SER A 396 -2.67 7.17 -1.23
CA SER A 396 -1.36 7.27 -0.59
C SER A 396 -0.28 7.52 -1.64
N PRO A 397 0.83 8.19 -1.29
CA PRO A 397 1.91 8.47 -2.22
C PRO A 397 2.68 7.22 -2.63
N ALA A 398 3.47 7.35 -3.70
CA ALA A 398 4.50 6.41 -4.11
C ALA A 398 5.85 7.14 -4.24
N VAL A 399 6.93 6.38 -4.17
CA VAL A 399 8.29 6.93 -4.24
C VAL A 399 9.12 6.12 -5.24
N ALA A 400 9.88 6.81 -6.09
CA ALA A 400 10.84 6.23 -7.01
C ALA A 400 12.14 7.03 -6.97
N GLY A 401 13.21 6.43 -6.44
CA GLY A 401 14.44 7.17 -6.18
C GLY A 401 14.15 8.41 -5.31
N ASN A 402 14.44 9.61 -5.83
CA ASN A 402 14.16 10.88 -5.13
C ASN A 402 12.86 11.56 -5.60
N LYS A 403 12.04 10.86 -6.39
CA LYS A 403 10.77 11.37 -6.91
C LYS A 403 9.61 10.98 -5.99
N LEU A 404 8.79 11.95 -5.61
CA LEU A 404 7.55 11.75 -4.88
C LEU A 404 6.38 11.82 -5.85
N ILE A 405 5.65 10.72 -6.00
CA ILE A 405 4.49 10.62 -6.88
C ILE A 405 3.22 10.75 -6.05
N LEU A 406 2.48 11.83 -6.28
CA LEU A 406 1.24 12.16 -5.57
C LEU A 406 0.04 12.10 -6.51
N ARG A 407 -0.98 11.34 -6.13
CA ARG A 407 -2.28 11.35 -6.81
C ARG A 407 -3.26 12.22 -6.05
N SER A 408 -3.65 13.36 -6.63
CA SER A 408 -4.78 14.16 -6.17
C SER A 408 -6.11 13.62 -6.75
N THR A 409 -7.20 14.33 -6.52
CA THR A 409 -8.51 13.95 -7.07
C THR A 409 -8.51 13.95 -8.61
N SER A 410 -7.83 14.92 -9.24
CA SER A 410 -7.87 15.12 -10.70
C SER A 410 -6.52 14.98 -11.41
N LYS A 411 -5.41 14.88 -10.67
CA LYS A 411 -4.07 14.90 -11.26
C LYS A 411 -3.12 13.91 -10.59
N LEU A 412 -2.11 13.52 -11.34
CA LEU A 412 -0.89 12.91 -10.85
C LEU A 412 0.24 13.95 -10.90
N TYR A 413 1.04 14.03 -9.83
CA TYR A 413 2.18 14.93 -9.73
C TYR A 413 3.45 14.12 -9.50
N CYS A 414 4.55 14.56 -10.11
CA CYS A 414 5.90 14.18 -9.73
C CYS A 414 6.59 15.38 -9.11
N LEU A 415 7.12 15.20 -7.91
CA LEU A 415 7.89 16.23 -7.21
C LEU A 415 9.28 15.70 -6.92
N GLU A 416 10.27 16.56 -7.09
CA GLU A 416 11.69 16.28 -6.79
C GLU A 416 12.43 17.55 -6.34
N ASN A 417 13.64 17.38 -5.77
CA ASN A 417 14.46 18.51 -5.29
C ASN A 417 15.12 19.30 -6.41
#